data_14bcba78b85d2306a05e64a07c069525
#
_entry.id   14bcba78b85d2306a05e64a07c069525
#
_cell.length_a   1.000
_cell.length_b   1.000
_cell.length_c   1.000
_cell.angle_alpha   90.00
_cell.angle_beta   90.00
_cell.angle_gamma   90.00
#
_symmetry.space_group_name_H-M   'P 1'
#
loop_
_entity.id
_entity.type
_entity.pdbx_description
1 polymer ?
#
loop_
_entity_poly.entity_id
_entity_poly.type
_entity_poly.pdbx_seq_one_letter_code
_entity_poly.pdbx_strand_id
1 'polypeptide(L)' 'MIEERWYTVAEIVDTLKVHEQTVRRWLRDGDLRGYNLGGKSGYRVKAADFDAFLETRMERPPGKGLAA' A
#
# COMPACT_ATOMS: atom_id res chain seq x y z
N MET A 1 15.63 -14.53 -13.06
CA MET A 1 14.40 -14.31 -13.28
C MET A 1 13.76 -13.57 -12.21
N ILE A 2 13.11 -12.57 -12.45
CA ILE A 2 12.48 -11.78 -11.52
C ILE A 2 11.12 -12.23 -11.24
N GLU A 3 10.80 -12.40 -9.98
CA GLU A 3 9.52 -12.80 -9.65
C GLU A 3 8.78 -11.62 -9.18
N GLU A 4 7.73 -11.24 -9.82
CA GLU A 4 6.94 -10.12 -9.46
C GLU A 4 6.00 -10.54 -8.39
N ARG A 5 6.13 -9.94 -7.23
CA ARG A 5 5.25 -10.27 -6.16
C ARG A 5 4.17 -9.23 -6.06
N TRP A 6 2.96 -9.67 -5.80
CA TRP A 6 1.82 -8.79 -5.69
C TRP A 6 1.19 -8.90 -4.33
N TYR A 7 0.69 -7.79 -3.84
CA TYR A 7 -0.01 -7.77 -2.56
C TYR A 7 -1.46 -7.44 -2.81
N THR A 8 -2.34 -8.06 -2.04
CA THR A 8 -3.74 -7.70 -2.08
C THR A 8 -3.97 -6.66 -1.01
N VAL A 9 -5.14 -6.02 -1.06
CA VAL A 9 -5.48 -5.06 -0.03
C VAL A 9 -5.48 -5.74 1.32
N ALA A 10 -6.02 -6.95 1.38
CA ALA A 10 -6.09 -7.67 2.66
C ALA A 10 -4.69 -7.93 3.21
N GLU A 11 -3.76 -8.25 2.34
CA GLU A 11 -2.40 -8.51 2.80
C GLU A 11 -1.76 -7.24 3.33
N ILE A 12 -2.02 -6.13 2.70
CA ILE A 12 -1.46 -4.87 3.14
C ILE A 12 -2.07 -4.48 4.49
N VAL A 13 -3.36 -4.67 4.62
CA VAL A 13 -4.04 -4.40 5.87
C VAL A 13 -3.41 -5.21 7.00
N ASP A 14 -3.15 -6.47 6.74
CA ASP A 14 -2.59 -7.33 7.74
C ASP A 14 -1.14 -6.96 8.04
N THR A 15 -0.40 -6.62 7.02
CA THR A 15 1.02 -6.30 7.19
C THR A 15 1.21 -5.01 7.97
N LEU A 16 0.44 -4.00 7.63
CA LEU A 16 0.60 -2.69 8.25
C LEU A 16 -0.33 -2.47 9.43
N LYS A 17 -1.27 -3.39 9.62
CA LYS A 17 -2.22 -3.29 10.72
C LYS A 17 -3.01 -1.99 10.67
N VAL A 18 -3.52 -1.69 9.50
CA VAL A 18 -4.34 -0.51 9.33
C VAL A 18 -5.71 -0.94 8.82
N HIS A 19 -6.64 -0.02 8.81
CA HIS A 19 -7.98 -0.33 8.34
C HIS A 19 -8.01 -0.47 6.84
N GLU A 20 -8.90 -1.30 6.35
CA GLU A 20 -9.02 -1.51 4.93
C GLU A 20 -9.36 -0.21 4.22
N GLN A 21 -10.19 0.62 4.81
CA GLN A 21 -10.54 1.88 4.20
C GLN A 21 -9.35 2.78 4.03
N THR A 22 -8.41 2.71 4.94
CA THR A 22 -7.20 3.52 4.83
C THR A 22 -6.42 3.12 3.59
N VAL A 23 -6.26 1.80 3.38
CA VAL A 23 -5.53 1.33 2.22
C VAL A 23 -6.27 1.71 0.94
N ARG A 24 -7.58 1.57 0.94
CA ARG A 24 -8.34 1.91 -0.26
C ARG A 24 -8.26 3.39 -0.56
N ARG A 25 -8.20 4.21 0.47
CA ARG A 25 -8.07 5.64 0.26
C ARG A 25 -6.71 5.96 -0.35
N TRP A 26 -5.64 5.32 0.14
CA TRP A 26 -4.34 5.53 -0.45
C TRP A 26 -4.34 5.19 -1.93
N LEU A 27 -5.01 4.09 -2.28
CA LEU A 27 -5.06 3.67 -3.67
C LEU A 27 -5.89 4.64 -4.50
N ARG A 28 -6.99 5.10 -3.94
CA ARG A 28 -7.85 5.99 -4.68
C ARG A 28 -7.20 7.35 -4.89
N ASP A 29 -6.48 7.83 -3.88
CA ASP A 29 -5.84 9.13 -3.98
C ASP A 29 -4.54 9.10 -4.76
N GLY A 30 -4.03 7.92 -5.02
CA GLY A 30 -2.79 7.83 -5.75
C GLY A 30 -1.55 7.81 -4.87
N ASP A 31 -1.75 7.82 -3.55
CA ASP A 31 -0.61 7.75 -2.65
C ASP A 31 0.09 6.43 -2.78
N LEU A 32 -0.67 5.36 -2.93
CA LEU A 32 -0.11 4.04 -3.11
C LEU A 32 -0.49 3.57 -4.50
N ARG A 33 0.48 3.28 -5.31
CA ARG A 33 0.19 2.86 -6.67
C ARG A 33 -0.32 1.45 -6.69
N GLY A 34 -1.46 1.25 -7.25
CA GLY A 34 -2.04 -0.07 -7.36
C GLY A 34 -2.72 -0.24 -8.69
N TYR A 35 -3.04 -1.47 -8.99
CA TYR A 35 -3.71 -1.79 -10.23
C TYR A 35 -5.07 -2.39 -9.92
N ASN A 36 -6.09 -1.84 -10.51
CA ASN A 36 -7.44 -2.35 -10.30
C ASN A 36 -7.71 -3.38 -11.37
N LEU A 37 -7.74 -4.64 -10.97
CA LEU A 37 -7.95 -5.70 -11.92
C LEU A 37 -9.42 -5.93 -12.22
N GLY A 38 -10.27 -5.23 -11.50
CA GLY A 38 -11.69 -5.32 -11.79
C GLY A 38 -12.33 -6.55 -11.20
N GLY A 39 -13.61 -6.58 -11.26
CA GLY A 39 -14.36 -7.71 -10.81
C GLY A 39 -14.03 -8.08 -9.40
N LYS A 40 -13.94 -9.35 -9.15
CA LYS A 40 -13.70 -9.81 -7.82
C LYS A 40 -12.25 -9.68 -7.42
N SER A 41 -11.37 -9.48 -8.38
CA SER A 41 -9.96 -9.41 -8.05
C SER A 41 -9.61 -8.16 -7.27
N GLY A 42 -10.25 -7.06 -7.57
CA GLY A 42 -9.98 -5.85 -6.84
C GLY A 42 -8.60 -5.31 -7.13
N TYR A 43 -8.05 -4.61 -6.17
CA TYR A 43 -6.75 -3.99 -6.35
C TYR A 43 -5.61 -4.95 -6.07
N ARG A 44 -4.53 -4.73 -6.77
CA ARG A 44 -3.30 -5.47 -6.55
C ARG A 44 -2.16 -4.46 -6.57
N VAL A 45 -1.21 -4.64 -5.70
CA VAL A 45 -0.08 -3.72 -5.59
C VAL A 45 1.21 -4.48 -5.79
N LYS A 46 2.05 -4.00 -6.67
CA LYS A 46 3.33 -4.65 -6.88
C LYS A 46 4.22 -4.44 -5.69
N ALA A 47 5.05 -5.41 -5.40
CA ALA A 47 5.95 -5.30 -4.27
C ALA A 47 6.83 -4.08 -4.38
N ALA A 48 7.31 -3.78 -5.57
CA ALA A 48 8.17 -2.63 -5.76
C ALA A 48 7.43 -1.34 -5.42
N ASP A 49 6.17 -1.26 -5.79
CA ASP A 49 5.39 -0.07 -5.50
C ASP A 49 5.11 0.04 -4.01
N PHE A 50 4.87 -1.10 -3.38
CA PHE A 50 4.61 -1.12 -1.95
C PHE A 50 5.86 -0.69 -1.20
N ASP A 51 7.02 -1.18 -1.61
CA ASP A 51 8.26 -0.81 -0.97
C ASP A 51 8.53 0.67 -1.13
N ALA A 52 8.30 1.20 -2.31
CA ALA A 52 8.52 2.61 -2.56
C ALA A 52 7.59 3.46 -1.69
N PHE A 53 6.36 3.00 -1.53
CA PHE A 53 5.40 3.71 -0.70
C PHE A 53 5.89 3.74 0.74
N LEU A 54 6.37 2.62 1.24
CA LEU A 54 6.84 2.55 2.60
C LEU A 54 8.08 3.43 2.80
N GLU A 55 8.97 3.43 1.85
CA GLU A 55 10.15 4.24 1.96
C GLU A 55 9.80 5.71 2.02
N THR A 56 8.84 6.13 1.22
CA THR A 56 8.41 7.50 1.24
C THR A 56 7.86 7.88 2.58
N ARG A 57 7.07 6.98 3.17
CA ARG A 57 6.49 7.26 4.47
C ARG A 57 7.53 7.30 5.56
N MET A 58 8.51 6.44 5.46
CA MET A 58 9.51 6.39 6.48
C MET A 58 10.42 7.58 6.44
N GLU A 59 10.65 8.10 5.28
CA GLU A 59 11.46 9.24 5.16
C GLU A 59 10.83 10.43 5.78
N ARG A 60 9.50 10.47 5.87
CA ARG A 60 8.86 11.53 6.39
C ARG A 60 8.86 11.42 7.85
N PRO A 61 9.44 12.26 8.60
CA PRO A 61 9.51 12.15 10.03
C PRO A 61 8.13 12.20 10.54
N PRO A 62 7.82 11.25 11.28
CA PRO A 62 6.51 11.19 11.76
C PRO A 62 6.33 12.19 12.81
N GLY A 63 7.32 12.74 13.12
CA GLY A 63 7.16 13.64 14.09
C GLY A 63 6.00 14.32 14.15
N LYS A 64 5.66 14.40 13.34
CA LYS A 64 4.67 14.96 13.29
C LYS A 64 3.86 14.09 13.77
N GLY A 65 3.57 13.69 13.68
CA GLY A 65 2.73 12.87 13.89
C GLY A 65 2.98 11.86 14.66
N LEU A 66 3.36 11.46 14.68
CA LEU A 66 3.56 10.38 15.18
C LEU A 66 4.10 10.34 16.23
N ALA A 67 4.27 10.76 16.21
CA ALA A 67 4.90 10.74 16.98
C ALA A 67 4.45 10.18 17.64
N ALA A 68 4.27 10.10 17.53
CA ALA A 68 3.99 9.71 17.83
C ALA A 68 3.77 9.53 18.05
#